data_fd0f92dc261e914a5f5e14663ebe5e6b
#
_entry.id   fd0f92dc261e914a5f5e14663ebe5e6b
#
_cell.length_a   1.000
_cell.length_b   1.000
_cell.length_c   1.000
_cell.angle_alpha   90.00
_cell.angle_beta   90.00
_cell.angle_gamma   90.00
#
_symmetry.space_group_name_H-M   'P 1'
#
loop_
_entity.id
_entity.type
_entity.pdbx_description
1 polymer ?
#
loop_
_entity_poly.entity_id
_entity_poly.type
_entity_poly.pdbx_seq_one_letter_code
_entity_poly.pdbx_strand_id
1 'polypeptide(L)'
;MKSLSRVLCLVWLIILILSCSDNAVSPQHEIRAYINSGVDAAESRDTDALAELMHGDYSDQKGYNQKQLTGLLRGYFFRHKNIHLFTKIDAIEMLAENEAIVRMHVAMAGSAISDVDALSSLRARIYRFELQLVKQDEWLLRHALWGPASIGDFE
;
A
#
# COMPACT_ATOMS: atom_id res chain seq x y z
N MET A 1 55.29 19.95 17.47
CA MET A 1 54.01 20.67 17.63
C MET A 1 53.19 20.77 16.33
N LYS A 2 53.78 20.97 15.15
CA LYS A 2 53.03 21.06 13.85
C LYS A 2 52.48 19.74 13.36
N SER A 3 53.03 18.60 13.74
CA SER A 3 52.56 17.26 13.33
C SER A 3 51.31 16.83 14.09
N LEU A 4 51.21 17.15 15.37
CA LEU A 4 50.09 16.80 16.23
C LEU A 4 48.78 17.51 15.80
N SER A 5 48.90 18.78 15.38
CA SER A 5 47.80 19.58 14.87
C SER A 5 47.22 19.03 13.54
N ARG A 6 48.10 18.49 12.66
CA ARG A 6 47.65 17.87 11.38
C ARG A 6 46.94 16.54 11.57
N VAL A 7 47.36 15.74 12.54
CA VAL A 7 46.73 14.48 12.90
C VAL A 7 45.34 14.74 13.53
N LEU A 8 45.22 15.76 14.39
CA LEU A 8 43.98 16.14 15.03
C LEU A 8 42.94 16.65 14.00
N CYS A 9 43.36 17.45 12.99
CA CYS A 9 42.48 17.88 11.90
C CYS A 9 42.01 16.72 11.00
N LEU A 10 42.88 15.73 10.74
CA LEU A 10 42.51 14.55 9.94
C LEU A 10 41.50 13.65 10.67
N VAL A 11 41.63 13.48 11.98
CA VAL A 11 40.69 12.72 12.81
C VAL A 11 39.32 13.43 12.86
N TRP A 12 39.32 14.74 12.95
CA TRP A 12 38.05 15.53 12.93
C TRP A 12 37.34 15.47 11.58
N LEU A 13 38.09 15.41 10.47
CA LEU A 13 37.53 15.29 9.13
C LEU A 13 36.90 13.91 8.87
N ILE A 14 37.47 12.85 9.47
CA ILE A 14 36.93 11.47 9.32
C ILE A 14 35.62 11.29 10.11
N ILE A 15 35.43 11.98 11.23
CA ILE A 15 34.22 11.92 12.05
C ILE A 15 33.01 12.55 11.32
N LEU A 16 33.24 13.51 10.42
CA LEU A 16 32.19 14.18 9.67
C LEU A 16 31.59 13.32 8.53
N ILE A 17 32.26 12.27 8.08
CA ILE A 17 31.77 11.39 7.01
C ILE A 17 30.99 10.18 7.52
N LEU A 18 30.94 9.93 8.82
CA LEU A 18 30.16 8.83 9.43
C LEU A 18 28.75 9.21 9.83
N SER A 19 28.29 10.43 9.54
CA SER A 19 26.99 10.96 9.99
C SER A 19 25.90 11.01 8.92
N CYS A 20 25.93 10.14 7.90
CA CYS A 20 24.83 10.02 6.95
C CYS A 20 24.60 8.56 6.61
N SER A 21 23.98 7.84 7.54
CA SER A 21 23.25 6.62 7.25
C SER A 21 21.90 6.72 7.94
N ASP A 22 21.10 7.71 7.55
CA ASP A 22 19.66 7.62 7.74
C ASP A 22 19.18 6.51 6.81
N ASN A 23 18.93 5.33 7.39
CA ASN A 23 18.08 4.30 6.78
C ASN A 23 16.62 4.82 6.78
N ALA A 24 16.39 5.97 6.19
CA ALA A 24 15.05 6.45 5.93
C ALA A 24 14.40 5.45 4.98
N VAL A 25 13.41 4.72 5.49
CA VAL A 25 12.60 3.81 4.67
C VAL A 25 12.00 4.64 3.54
N SER A 26 12.20 4.21 2.30
CA SER A 26 11.69 5.00 1.17
C SER A 26 10.16 5.07 1.21
N PRO A 27 9.55 6.22 0.82
CA PRO A 27 8.10 6.35 0.77
C PRO A 27 7.40 5.23 -0.02
N GLN A 28 8.02 4.76 -1.11
CA GLN A 28 7.51 3.64 -1.89
C GLN A 28 7.49 2.33 -1.10
N HIS A 29 8.46 2.11 -0.23
CA HIS A 29 8.47 0.93 0.64
C HIS A 29 7.37 1.00 1.70
N GLU A 30 7.17 2.16 2.31
CA GLU A 30 6.07 2.39 3.26
C GLU A 30 4.70 2.19 2.59
N ILE A 31 4.53 2.70 1.36
CA ILE A 31 3.29 2.52 0.59
C ILE A 31 3.05 1.04 0.27
N ARG A 32 4.10 0.28 -0.08
CA ARG A 32 3.95 -1.17 -0.29
C ARG A 32 3.55 -1.89 0.99
N ALA A 33 4.12 -1.51 2.13
CA ALA A 33 3.73 -2.05 3.44
C ALA A 33 2.26 -1.70 3.76
N TYR A 34 1.83 -0.47 3.49
CA TYR A 34 0.42 -0.04 3.60
C TYR A 34 -0.52 -0.92 2.76
N ILE A 35 -0.18 -1.17 1.48
CA ILE A 35 -0.99 -2.04 0.60
C ILE A 35 -1.06 -3.46 1.18
N ASN A 36 0.05 -4.01 1.67
CA ASN A 36 0.08 -5.34 2.28
C ASN A 36 -0.82 -5.40 3.53
N SER A 37 -0.78 -4.37 4.39
CA SER A 37 -1.69 -4.27 5.54
C SER A 37 -3.17 -4.30 5.12
N GLY A 38 -3.50 -3.63 4.01
CA GLY A 38 -4.85 -3.66 3.43
C GLY A 38 -5.25 -5.06 2.92
N VAL A 39 -4.31 -5.76 2.29
CA VAL A 39 -4.51 -7.17 1.84
C VAL A 39 -4.75 -8.07 3.04
N ASP A 40 -3.89 -8.02 4.05
CA ASP A 40 -3.98 -8.85 5.26
C ASP A 40 -5.30 -8.60 6.01
N ALA A 41 -5.70 -7.34 6.16
CA ALA A 41 -6.97 -6.97 6.77
C ALA A 41 -8.18 -7.49 5.97
N ALA A 42 -8.12 -7.42 4.63
CA ALA A 42 -9.20 -7.92 3.78
C ALA A 42 -9.30 -9.45 3.80
N GLU A 43 -8.19 -10.18 3.75
CA GLU A 43 -8.16 -11.65 3.84
C GLU A 43 -8.60 -12.14 5.22
N SER A 44 -8.22 -11.43 6.28
CA SER A 44 -8.68 -11.66 7.65
C SER A 44 -10.13 -11.22 7.86
N ARG A 45 -10.71 -10.49 6.92
CA ARG A 45 -12.06 -9.89 7.00
C ARG A 45 -12.21 -8.92 8.15
N ASP A 46 -11.13 -8.25 8.50
CA ASP A 46 -11.08 -7.26 9.57
C ASP A 46 -11.51 -5.90 9.03
N THR A 47 -12.80 -5.58 9.23
CA THR A 47 -13.37 -4.32 8.76
C THR A 47 -12.88 -3.12 9.57
N ASP A 48 -12.48 -3.32 10.80
CA ASP A 48 -12.03 -2.24 11.66
C ASP A 48 -10.59 -1.86 11.28
N ALA A 49 -9.71 -2.86 11.05
CA ALA A 49 -8.38 -2.62 10.49
C ALA A 49 -8.44 -1.94 9.11
N LEU A 50 -9.37 -2.34 8.23
CA LEU A 50 -9.57 -1.65 6.95
C LEU A 50 -10.05 -0.20 7.12
N ALA A 51 -10.87 0.08 8.13
CA ALA A 51 -11.31 1.44 8.42
C ALA A 51 -10.16 2.32 8.92
N GLU A 52 -9.25 1.79 9.72
CA GLU A 52 -8.06 2.49 10.21
C GLU A 52 -7.10 2.90 9.08
N LEU A 53 -7.07 2.14 7.99
CA LEU A 53 -6.28 2.49 6.80
C LEU A 53 -6.91 3.62 5.96
N MET A 54 -8.11 4.09 6.28
CA MET A 54 -8.80 5.14 5.53
C MET A 54 -8.70 6.48 6.26
N HIS A 55 -8.47 7.54 5.49
CA HIS A 55 -8.56 8.91 5.98
C HIS A 55 -9.99 9.25 6.42
N GLY A 56 -10.15 10.13 7.42
CA GLY A 56 -11.47 10.56 7.90
C GLY A 56 -12.36 11.16 6.80
N ASP A 57 -11.75 11.86 5.83
CA ASP A 57 -12.43 12.44 4.67
C ASP A 57 -12.43 11.49 3.44
N TYR A 58 -12.31 10.18 3.65
CA TYR A 58 -12.35 9.21 2.57
C TYR A 58 -13.60 9.35 1.72
N SER A 59 -13.43 9.25 0.41
CA SER A 59 -14.52 9.09 -0.55
C SER A 59 -14.11 8.18 -1.71
N ASP A 60 -15.08 7.53 -2.35
CA ASP A 60 -14.83 6.78 -3.57
C ASP A 60 -15.61 7.35 -4.76
N GLN A 61 -15.39 6.78 -5.95
CA GLN A 61 -16.10 7.18 -7.18
C GLN A 61 -17.64 7.08 -7.10
N LYS A 62 -18.19 6.33 -6.13
CA LYS A 62 -19.63 6.18 -5.91
C LYS A 62 -20.14 7.12 -4.82
N GLY A 63 -19.26 7.92 -4.22
CA GLY A 63 -19.57 8.85 -3.15
C GLY A 63 -19.72 8.19 -1.77
N TYR A 64 -19.26 6.94 -1.59
CA TYR A 64 -19.24 6.33 -0.27
C TYR A 64 -18.12 6.92 0.58
N ASN A 65 -18.47 7.29 1.80
CA ASN A 65 -17.49 7.65 2.83
C ASN A 65 -16.98 6.40 3.57
N GLN A 66 -15.99 6.58 4.45
CA GLN A 66 -15.38 5.52 5.26
C GLN A 66 -16.43 4.62 5.94
N LYS A 67 -17.41 5.22 6.64
CA LYS A 67 -18.45 4.49 7.38
C LYS A 67 -19.34 3.64 6.47
N GLN A 68 -19.72 4.20 5.33
CA GLN A 68 -20.58 3.51 4.35
C GLN A 68 -19.83 2.35 3.70
N LEU A 69 -18.56 2.57 3.29
CA LEU A 69 -17.73 1.51 2.71
C LEU A 69 -17.49 0.39 3.72
N THR A 70 -17.14 0.72 4.97
CA THR A 70 -16.95 -0.28 6.04
C THR A 70 -18.22 -1.11 6.27
N GLY A 71 -19.40 -0.49 6.22
CA GLY A 71 -20.67 -1.21 6.31
C GLY A 71 -20.89 -2.18 5.15
N LEU A 72 -20.55 -1.77 3.93
CA LEU A 72 -20.64 -2.64 2.73
C LEU A 72 -19.65 -3.81 2.83
N LEU A 73 -18.41 -3.56 3.26
CA LEU A 73 -17.39 -4.59 3.45
C LEU A 73 -17.81 -5.60 4.52
N ARG A 74 -18.37 -5.15 5.63
CA ARG A 74 -18.91 -6.05 6.68
C ARG A 74 -19.99 -6.98 6.12
N GLY A 75 -20.92 -6.44 5.33
CA GLY A 75 -21.95 -7.24 4.64
C GLY A 75 -21.38 -8.20 3.60
N TYR A 76 -20.30 -7.81 2.91
CA TYR A 76 -19.58 -8.66 1.96
C TYR A 76 -18.87 -9.81 2.69
N PHE A 77 -18.12 -9.53 3.72
CA PHE A 77 -17.36 -10.51 4.52
C PHE A 77 -18.27 -11.51 5.26
N PHE A 78 -19.48 -11.08 5.63
CA PHE A 78 -20.46 -11.99 6.20
C PHE A 78 -20.88 -13.07 5.21
N ARG A 79 -21.00 -12.73 3.92
CA ARG A 79 -21.40 -13.67 2.86
C ARG A 79 -20.24 -14.49 2.29
N HIS A 80 -18.99 -13.99 2.40
CA HIS A 80 -17.80 -14.61 1.84
C HIS A 80 -16.83 -14.98 2.94
N LYS A 81 -16.78 -16.29 3.28
CA LYS A 81 -15.97 -16.78 4.39
C LYS A 81 -14.49 -16.90 4.06
N ASN A 82 -14.18 -17.14 2.79
CA ASN A 82 -12.82 -17.28 2.29
C ASN A 82 -12.58 -16.19 1.25
N ILE A 83 -11.56 -15.40 1.48
CA ILE A 83 -11.13 -14.34 0.58
C ILE A 83 -9.62 -14.45 0.47
N HIS A 84 -9.14 -14.63 -0.76
CA HIS A 84 -7.73 -14.62 -1.08
C HIS A 84 -7.49 -13.59 -2.16
N LEU A 85 -6.49 -12.75 -1.95
CA LEU A 85 -6.12 -11.66 -2.84
C LEU A 85 -4.75 -11.91 -3.45
N PHE A 86 -4.65 -11.61 -4.73
CA PHE A 86 -3.38 -11.51 -5.42
C PHE A 86 -3.27 -10.11 -6.01
N THR A 87 -2.22 -9.39 -5.65
CA THR A 87 -2.05 -7.98 -5.99
C THR A 87 -0.82 -7.77 -6.86
N LYS A 88 -0.96 -6.89 -7.86
CA LYS A 88 0.14 -6.39 -8.69
C LYS A 88 0.11 -4.88 -8.65
N ILE A 89 1.14 -4.27 -8.08
CA ILE A 89 1.30 -2.81 -8.11
C ILE A 89 1.97 -2.45 -9.43
N ASP A 90 1.26 -1.71 -10.28
CA ASP A 90 1.75 -1.27 -11.58
C ASP A 90 2.60 -0.01 -11.44
N ALA A 91 2.16 0.95 -10.60
CA ALA A 91 2.88 2.19 -10.38
C ALA A 91 2.61 2.76 -8.99
N ILE A 92 3.63 3.40 -8.42
CA ILE A 92 3.54 4.30 -7.28
C ILE A 92 4.10 5.64 -7.72
N GLU A 93 3.24 6.63 -7.83
CA GLU A 93 3.57 7.99 -8.26
C GLU A 93 3.49 8.93 -7.06
N MET A 94 4.63 9.49 -6.65
CA MET A 94 4.68 10.49 -5.59
C MET A 94 4.29 11.84 -6.19
N LEU A 95 3.21 12.45 -5.71
CA LEU A 95 2.78 13.80 -6.10
C LEU A 95 3.46 14.86 -5.23
N ALA A 96 3.73 14.51 -3.98
CA ALA A 96 4.43 15.32 -2.99
C ALA A 96 5.09 14.39 -1.95
N GLU A 97 5.78 14.92 -0.97
CA GLU A 97 6.36 14.13 0.13
C GLU A 97 5.32 13.31 0.92
N ASN A 98 4.10 13.84 0.98
CA ASN A 98 2.99 13.29 1.75
C ASN A 98 1.77 12.93 0.90
N GLU A 99 1.90 12.88 -0.42
CA GLU A 99 0.80 12.52 -1.33
C GLU A 99 1.29 11.57 -2.42
N ALA A 100 0.53 10.50 -2.68
CA ALA A 100 0.87 9.52 -3.70
C ALA A 100 -0.38 8.98 -4.41
N ILE A 101 -0.19 8.53 -5.64
CA ILE A 101 -1.16 7.72 -6.39
C ILE A 101 -0.57 6.32 -6.57
N VAL A 102 -1.35 5.31 -6.20
CA VAL A 102 -1.01 3.90 -6.45
C VAL A 102 -1.97 3.34 -7.47
N ARG A 103 -1.42 2.79 -8.57
CA ARG A 103 -2.20 2.02 -9.55
C ARG A 103 -1.85 0.55 -9.38
N MET A 104 -2.88 -0.28 -9.27
CA MET A 104 -2.69 -1.70 -9.01
C MET A 104 -3.85 -2.53 -9.54
N HIS A 105 -3.57 -3.79 -9.79
CA HIS A 105 -4.56 -4.83 -10.05
C HIS A 105 -4.69 -5.76 -8.85
N VAL A 106 -5.92 -6.17 -8.59
CA VAL A 106 -6.27 -7.10 -7.51
C VAL A 106 -7.12 -8.20 -8.07
N ALA A 107 -6.66 -9.42 -7.97
CA ALA A 107 -7.48 -10.61 -8.21
C ALA A 107 -8.00 -11.13 -6.87
N MET A 108 -9.29 -11.51 -6.84
CA MET A 108 -9.96 -12.02 -5.65
C MET A 108 -10.57 -13.38 -5.95
N ALA A 109 -10.28 -14.38 -5.13
CA ALA A 109 -10.81 -15.73 -5.24
C ALA A 109 -11.24 -16.28 -3.87
N GLY A 110 -12.00 -17.37 -3.88
CA GLY A 110 -12.40 -18.11 -2.67
C GLY A 110 -11.37 -19.15 -2.20
N SER A 111 -10.25 -19.29 -2.91
CA SER A 111 -9.11 -20.15 -2.58
C SER A 111 -7.81 -19.46 -2.90
N ALA A 112 -6.72 -19.90 -2.27
CA ALA A 112 -5.40 -19.29 -2.43
C ALA A 112 -4.97 -19.23 -3.91
N ILE A 113 -4.39 -18.10 -4.30
CA ILE A 113 -3.88 -17.82 -5.64
C ILE A 113 -2.35 -17.90 -5.56
N SER A 114 -1.76 -18.91 -6.23
CA SER A 114 -0.31 -19.14 -6.20
C SER A 114 0.45 -18.26 -7.19
N ASP A 115 -0.16 -18.00 -8.34
CA ASP A 115 0.44 -17.28 -9.46
C ASP A 115 -0.62 -16.76 -10.44
N VAL A 116 -0.19 -16.07 -11.49
CA VAL A 116 -1.08 -15.50 -12.53
C VAL A 116 -1.82 -16.60 -13.29
N ASP A 117 -1.18 -17.73 -13.56
CA ASP A 117 -1.78 -18.83 -14.32
C ASP A 117 -2.96 -19.48 -13.57
N ALA A 118 -2.92 -19.46 -12.23
CA ALA A 118 -4.01 -19.95 -11.39
C ALA A 118 -5.29 -19.08 -11.50
N LEU A 119 -5.19 -17.81 -11.88
CA LEU A 119 -6.33 -16.87 -11.92
C LEU A 119 -7.46 -17.37 -12.82
N SER A 120 -7.13 -17.94 -13.97
CA SER A 120 -8.13 -18.46 -14.92
C SER A 120 -8.87 -19.68 -14.39
N SER A 121 -8.18 -20.59 -13.70
CA SER A 121 -8.73 -21.83 -13.13
C SER A 121 -9.59 -21.56 -11.90
N LEU A 122 -9.26 -20.53 -11.10
CA LEU A 122 -9.94 -20.21 -9.85
C LEU A 122 -11.17 -19.31 -10.03
N ARG A 123 -11.54 -18.91 -11.26
CA ARG A 123 -12.62 -17.96 -11.53
C ARG A 123 -12.46 -16.67 -10.71
N ALA A 124 -11.23 -16.18 -10.57
CA ALA A 124 -10.93 -14.97 -9.85
C ALA A 124 -11.67 -13.78 -10.45
N ARG A 125 -12.13 -12.88 -9.60
CA ARG A 125 -12.63 -11.56 -10.02
C ARG A 125 -11.47 -10.59 -9.98
N ILE A 126 -11.25 -9.90 -11.08
CA ILE A 126 -10.12 -9.00 -11.24
C ILE A 126 -10.63 -7.57 -11.27
N TYR A 127 -9.95 -6.71 -10.54
CA TYR A 127 -10.22 -5.29 -10.45
C TYR A 127 -8.94 -4.50 -10.61
N ARG A 128 -9.04 -3.35 -11.28
CA ARG A 128 -8.01 -2.32 -11.20
C ARG A 128 -8.42 -1.29 -10.16
N PHE A 129 -7.40 -0.77 -9.46
CA PHE A 129 -7.55 0.30 -8.49
C PHE A 129 -6.63 1.46 -8.81
N GLU A 130 -7.11 2.66 -8.59
CA GLU A 130 -6.29 3.85 -8.42
C GLU A 130 -6.60 4.44 -7.05
N LEU A 131 -5.59 4.45 -6.20
CA LEU A 131 -5.68 4.86 -4.80
C LEU A 131 -4.91 6.15 -4.61
N GLN A 132 -5.58 7.18 -4.10
CA GLN A 132 -4.94 8.42 -3.67
C GLN A 132 -4.66 8.34 -2.18
N LEU A 133 -3.39 8.33 -1.84
CA LEU A 133 -2.90 8.22 -0.48
C LEU A 133 -2.40 9.57 0.01
N VAL A 134 -2.63 9.83 1.30
CA VAL A 134 -2.06 10.97 2.01
C VAL A 134 -1.34 10.46 3.24
N LYS A 135 -0.19 11.05 3.55
CA LYS A 135 0.59 10.73 4.74
C LYS A 135 0.33 11.78 5.81
N GLN A 136 -0.08 11.32 6.98
CA GLN A 136 -0.06 12.05 8.24
C GLN A 136 1.08 11.46 9.08
N ASP A 137 0.81 10.78 10.18
CA ASP A 137 1.80 9.93 10.85
C ASP A 137 2.06 8.66 10.03
N GLU A 138 1.00 8.12 9.40
CA GLU A 138 1.02 6.96 8.51
C GLU A 138 0.32 7.28 7.18
N TRP A 139 0.49 6.42 6.18
CA TRP A 139 -0.23 6.52 4.92
C TRP A 139 -1.70 6.13 5.11
N LEU A 140 -2.61 6.94 4.57
CA LEU A 140 -4.07 6.74 4.65
C LEU A 140 -4.70 6.90 3.27
N LEU A 141 -5.71 6.09 2.98
CA LEU A 141 -6.49 6.18 1.75
C LEU A 141 -7.48 7.33 1.83
N ARG A 142 -7.30 8.32 0.96
CA ARG A 142 -8.18 9.49 0.87
C ARG A 142 -9.23 9.35 -0.22
N HIS A 143 -8.85 8.78 -1.36
CA HIS A 143 -9.77 8.54 -2.46
C HIS A 143 -9.47 7.25 -3.20
N ALA A 144 -10.50 6.56 -3.69
CA ALA A 144 -10.35 5.35 -4.47
C ALA A 144 -11.22 5.37 -5.73
N LEU A 145 -10.60 5.04 -6.87
CA LEU A 145 -11.27 4.66 -8.10
C LEU A 145 -11.03 3.17 -8.32
N TRP A 146 -12.05 2.45 -8.71
CA TRP A 146 -11.91 1.02 -8.98
C TRP A 146 -12.94 0.54 -9.99
N GLY A 147 -12.59 -0.50 -10.73
CA GLY A 147 -13.46 -1.08 -11.75
C GLY A 147 -12.99 -2.47 -12.16
N PRO A 148 -13.83 -3.21 -12.90
CA PRO A 148 -13.45 -4.53 -13.40
C PRO A 148 -12.23 -4.42 -14.33
N ALA A 149 -11.41 -5.46 -14.30
CA ALA A 149 -10.25 -5.66 -15.15
C ALA A 149 -10.23 -7.10 -15.68
N SER A 150 -9.29 -7.41 -16.58
CA SER A 150 -9.11 -8.73 -17.19
C SER A 150 -7.82 -9.40 -16.75
N ILE A 151 -7.67 -10.70 -17.02
CA ILE A 151 -6.44 -11.45 -16.73
C ILE A 151 -5.24 -10.87 -17.49
N GLY A 152 -5.44 -10.41 -18.72
CA GLY A 152 -4.38 -9.79 -19.52
C GLY A 152 -3.77 -8.52 -18.89
N ASP A 153 -4.47 -7.90 -17.94
CA ASP A 153 -3.94 -6.74 -17.21
C ASP A 153 -2.90 -7.13 -16.13
N PHE A 154 -2.74 -8.44 -15.85
CA PHE A 154 -1.70 -8.98 -14.96
C PHE A 154 -0.40 -9.36 -15.70
N GLU A 155 -0.41 -9.46 -17.01
CA GLU A 155 0.77 -9.71 -17.83
C GLU A 155 1.56 -8.40 -18.06
#